data_dedd691350c0028b35a154653707969a
#
_entry.id   dedd691350c0028b35a154653707969a
#
_cell.length_a   1.000
_cell.length_b   1.000
_cell.length_c   1.000
_cell.angle_alpha   90.00
_cell.angle_beta   90.00
_cell.angle_gamma   90.00
#
_symmetry.space_group_name_H-M   'P 1'
#
loop_
_entity.id
_entity.type
_entity.pdbx_description
1 polymer ?
#
loop_
_entity_poly.entity_id
_entity_poly.type
_entity_poly.pdbx_seq_one_letter_code
_entity_poly.pdbx_strand_id
1 'polypeptide(L)'
;MLSDKKTETNIGTKKTVLFIAEAVTLAHFGRMMTLARALDPAQYRIVVASDPRYLHLEQPFPFEFESIWTIPGSQFSQSLAQGKVVFDTKTLAHYVEDDLQLLATVKPDLVVGDFRLSLAISAPLTAVPYASVVNAYWSPFAKITYPVPDLPFTRILGLTLGQKIFNAVRPFAFALHARPLNTLRRRHGLAPIGNDLRKVYTWADHTLYADIPELIPCEKLPVNHHYLGPVQWSTNTALPTWWDQFPRGKPIIFASPGSSGQDDLLPRVIEALSGLPVTLIAASAGRSDTSKLETPSNVFVSDYLPIKTAIRNSQLIICNGGSLSTYEALTAGVPVLGFTNNLDQQLNMQAVERINAGIAIRTGSTSIAQIKQAINTLLNTTRYQAAAQGAADVLSHYDGEKTFRDIVQKILL
;
A
#
# COMPACT_ATOMS: atom_id res chain seq x y z
N MET A 1 -2.06 60.18 26.55
CA MET A 1 -2.26 59.68 25.19
C MET A 1 -1.23 58.56 24.96
N LEU A 2 -1.60 57.35 25.29
CA LEU A 2 -0.81 56.14 25.00
C LEU A 2 -1.41 55.52 23.75
N SER A 3 -0.65 55.50 22.69
CA SER A 3 -1.00 54.93 21.39
C SER A 3 -0.91 53.40 21.48
N ASP A 4 -2.07 52.72 21.48
CA ASP A 4 -2.17 51.28 21.27
C ASP A 4 -1.71 50.94 19.86
N LYS A 5 -0.47 50.47 19.71
CA LYS A 5 -0.04 49.74 18.52
C LYS A 5 -0.74 48.38 18.52
N LYS A 6 -1.85 48.26 17.81
CA LYS A 6 -2.37 46.97 17.36
C LYS A 6 -1.29 46.32 16.53
N THR A 7 -0.69 45.26 17.06
CA THR A 7 0.12 44.31 16.30
C THR A 7 -0.85 43.59 15.37
N GLU A 8 -0.95 44.04 14.12
CA GLU A 8 -1.58 43.22 13.05
C GLU A 8 -0.72 41.98 12.87
N THR A 9 -1.19 40.87 13.43
CA THR A 9 -0.72 39.53 13.08
C THR A 9 -1.05 39.35 11.61
N ASN A 10 -0.01 39.44 10.78
CA ASN A 10 -0.08 39.11 9.37
C ASN A 10 -0.45 37.62 9.27
N ILE A 11 -1.74 37.33 9.14
CA ILE A 11 -2.24 35.96 8.86
C ILE A 11 -1.90 35.70 7.40
N GLY A 12 -0.64 35.28 7.17
CA GLY A 12 -0.24 34.77 5.86
C GLY A 12 -1.23 33.71 5.41
N THR A 13 -1.64 33.75 4.15
CA THR A 13 -2.51 32.74 3.56
C THR A 13 -1.85 31.37 3.73
N LYS A 14 -2.58 30.41 4.35
CA LYS A 14 -2.08 29.05 4.56
C LYS A 14 -1.67 28.44 3.22
N LYS A 15 -0.53 27.75 3.22
CA LYS A 15 -0.12 26.93 2.07
C LYS A 15 -1.10 25.76 1.88
N THR A 16 -1.48 25.50 0.63
CA THR A 16 -2.41 24.42 0.29
C THR A 16 -1.66 23.18 -0.14
N VAL A 17 -1.90 22.06 0.55
CA VAL A 17 -1.37 20.74 0.19
C VAL A 17 -2.53 19.87 -0.28
N LEU A 18 -2.43 19.39 -1.53
CA LEU A 18 -3.41 18.49 -2.14
C LEU A 18 -2.88 17.06 -2.13
N PHE A 19 -3.61 16.16 -1.49
CA PHE A 19 -3.34 14.73 -1.48
C PHE A 19 -4.22 14.02 -2.51
N ILE A 20 -3.63 13.26 -3.43
CA ILE A 20 -4.37 12.49 -4.44
C ILE A 20 -4.09 11.00 -4.26
N ALA A 21 -5.13 10.25 -3.87
CA ALA A 21 -5.08 8.81 -3.69
C ALA A 21 -5.72 8.07 -4.87
N GLU A 22 -4.96 7.18 -5.52
CA GLU A 22 -5.54 6.23 -6.46
C GLU A 22 -6.32 5.14 -5.69
N ALA A 23 -7.66 5.13 -5.80
CA ALA A 23 -8.51 4.26 -5.00
C ALA A 23 -8.66 2.83 -5.57
N VAL A 24 -7.70 2.34 -6.35
CA VAL A 24 -7.69 0.94 -6.81
C VAL A 24 -7.49 -0.05 -5.67
N THR A 25 -6.82 0.38 -4.59
CA THR A 25 -6.73 -0.35 -3.32
C THR A 25 -6.91 0.58 -2.12
N LEU A 26 -7.35 0.01 -1.01
CA LEU A 26 -7.50 0.73 0.26
C LEU A 26 -6.16 1.27 0.79
N ALA A 27 -5.05 0.61 0.47
CA ALA A 27 -3.72 1.00 0.94
C ALA A 27 -3.30 2.40 0.44
N HIS A 28 -3.58 2.74 -0.82
CA HIS A 28 -3.27 4.07 -1.36
C HIS A 28 -4.09 5.16 -0.67
N PHE A 29 -5.40 4.92 -0.47
CA PHE A 29 -6.26 5.84 0.27
C PHE A 29 -5.77 6.02 1.72
N GLY A 30 -5.53 4.93 2.44
CA GLY A 30 -5.09 4.96 3.84
C GLY A 30 -3.76 5.68 4.03
N ARG A 31 -2.77 5.47 3.14
CA ARG A 31 -1.49 6.20 3.21
C ARG A 31 -1.68 7.70 3.05
N MET A 32 -2.50 8.14 2.11
CA MET A 32 -2.77 9.57 1.94
C MET A 32 -3.49 10.17 3.15
N MET A 33 -4.44 9.44 3.76
CA MET A 33 -5.09 9.88 4.99
C MET A 33 -4.11 10.03 6.16
N THR A 34 -3.18 9.08 6.33
CA THR A 34 -2.15 9.15 7.37
C THR A 34 -1.23 10.35 7.18
N LEU A 35 -0.74 10.58 5.96
CA LEU A 35 0.14 11.69 5.65
C LEU A 35 -0.59 13.05 5.72
N ALA A 36 -1.86 13.12 5.34
CA ALA A 36 -2.67 14.31 5.49
C ALA A 36 -2.86 14.69 6.97
N ARG A 37 -3.11 13.70 7.85
CA ARG A 37 -3.18 13.92 9.30
C ARG A 37 -1.87 14.34 9.95
N ALA A 38 -0.74 14.02 9.32
CA ALA A 38 0.55 14.44 9.80
C ALA A 38 0.76 15.97 9.73
N LEU A 39 0.05 16.68 8.86
CA LEU A 39 0.16 18.12 8.71
C LEU A 39 -0.75 18.86 9.69
N ASP A 40 -0.25 19.99 10.22
CA ASP A 40 -1.01 20.86 11.11
C ASP A 40 -2.04 21.70 10.32
N PRO A 41 -3.36 21.51 10.52
CA PRO A 41 -4.38 22.30 9.83
C PRO A 41 -4.36 23.80 10.23
N ALA A 42 -3.64 24.18 11.29
CA ALA A 42 -3.41 25.58 11.60
C ALA A 42 -2.43 26.25 10.62
N GLN A 43 -1.50 25.49 10.05
CA GLN A 43 -0.46 25.98 9.13
C GLN A 43 -0.81 25.73 7.66
N TYR A 44 -1.53 24.65 7.37
CA TYR A 44 -1.83 24.19 6.01
C TYR A 44 -3.34 24.11 5.76
N ARG A 45 -3.77 24.46 4.54
CA ARG A 45 -5.05 24.03 3.99
C ARG A 45 -4.85 22.64 3.39
N ILE A 46 -5.55 21.64 3.90
CA ILE A 46 -5.40 20.24 3.50
C ILE A 46 -6.61 19.83 2.69
N VAL A 47 -6.38 19.40 1.45
CA VAL A 47 -7.40 18.89 0.53
C VAL A 47 -7.05 17.47 0.16
N VAL A 48 -8.00 16.54 0.24
CA VAL A 48 -7.82 15.14 -0.19
C VAL A 48 -8.74 14.87 -1.37
N ALA A 49 -8.15 14.37 -2.45
CA ALA A 49 -8.88 13.96 -3.64
C ALA A 49 -8.78 12.45 -3.85
N SER A 50 -9.90 11.78 -4.02
CA SER A 50 -9.98 10.34 -4.27
C SER A 50 -11.36 9.96 -4.83
N ASP A 51 -11.49 8.74 -5.32
CA ASP A 51 -12.80 8.13 -5.52
C ASP A 51 -13.47 7.89 -4.14
N PRO A 52 -14.75 8.19 -3.97
CA PRO A 52 -15.42 8.16 -2.66
C PRO A 52 -15.64 6.77 -2.07
N ARG A 53 -15.30 5.69 -2.79
CA ARG A 53 -15.59 4.30 -2.38
C ARG A 53 -15.09 3.90 -0.99
N TYR A 54 -14.06 4.58 -0.46
CA TYR A 54 -13.48 4.30 0.86
C TYR A 54 -13.81 5.36 1.92
N LEU A 55 -14.56 6.41 1.59
CA LEU A 55 -14.89 7.49 2.54
C LEU A 55 -15.66 7.01 3.77
N HIS A 56 -16.46 5.97 3.63
CA HIS A 56 -17.22 5.39 4.75
C HIS A 56 -16.35 4.81 5.87
N LEU A 57 -15.06 4.53 5.57
CA LEU A 57 -14.09 4.01 6.55
C LEU A 57 -13.39 5.13 7.35
N GLU A 58 -13.64 6.41 6.99
CA GLU A 58 -13.00 7.60 7.55
C GLU A 58 -14.05 8.63 8.01
N GLN A 59 -14.94 8.22 8.88
CA GLN A 59 -16.00 9.10 9.38
C GLN A 59 -15.75 9.48 10.87
N PRO A 60 -15.93 10.77 11.24
CA PRO A 60 -16.14 11.92 10.36
C PRO A 60 -14.89 12.26 9.54
N PHE A 61 -15.10 12.69 8.27
CA PHE A 61 -13.98 13.03 7.40
C PHE A 61 -13.38 14.40 7.80
N PRO A 62 -12.06 14.47 8.09
CA PRO A 62 -11.50 15.64 8.77
C PRO A 62 -10.99 16.75 7.84
N PHE A 63 -11.02 16.56 6.51
CA PHE A 63 -10.41 17.46 5.52
C PHE A 63 -11.42 17.93 4.49
N GLU A 64 -11.04 18.92 3.66
CA GLU A 64 -11.75 19.22 2.42
C GLU A 64 -11.60 18.00 1.48
N PHE A 65 -12.68 17.59 0.83
CA PHE A 65 -12.71 16.42 -0.06
C PHE A 65 -13.13 16.80 -1.46
N GLU A 66 -12.34 16.34 -2.43
CA GLU A 66 -12.65 16.45 -3.86
C GLU A 66 -12.82 15.05 -4.45
N SER A 67 -13.96 14.82 -5.11
CA SER A 67 -14.21 13.54 -5.76
C SER A 67 -13.54 13.48 -7.12
N ILE A 68 -12.71 12.48 -7.34
CA ILE A 68 -12.11 12.17 -8.65
C ILE A 68 -12.43 10.75 -9.05
N TRP A 69 -12.44 10.51 -10.36
CA TRP A 69 -12.65 9.17 -10.86
C TRP A 69 -11.37 8.34 -10.81
N THR A 70 -11.50 7.06 -10.42
CA THR A 70 -10.46 6.04 -10.53
C THR A 70 -11.06 4.75 -11.10
N ILE A 71 -10.26 3.94 -11.81
CA ILE A 71 -10.72 2.66 -12.33
C ILE A 71 -11.22 1.75 -11.19
N PRO A 72 -12.17 0.83 -11.47
CA PRO A 72 -12.60 -0.15 -10.48
C PRO A 72 -11.44 -1.03 -10.00
N GLY A 73 -11.39 -1.34 -8.70
CA GLY A 73 -10.39 -2.26 -8.14
C GLY A 73 -10.41 -3.66 -8.77
N SER A 74 -11.59 -4.12 -9.24
CA SER A 74 -11.73 -5.36 -10.00
C SER A 74 -11.00 -5.32 -11.36
N GLN A 75 -11.11 -4.21 -12.10
CA GLN A 75 -10.39 -4.00 -13.36
C GLN A 75 -8.87 -3.97 -13.11
N PHE A 76 -8.43 -3.28 -12.06
CA PHE A 76 -7.03 -3.24 -11.63
C PHE A 76 -6.50 -4.65 -11.36
N SER A 77 -7.17 -5.40 -10.48
CA SER A 77 -6.78 -6.76 -10.09
C SER A 77 -6.77 -7.72 -11.28
N GLN A 78 -7.76 -7.63 -12.18
CA GLN A 78 -7.82 -8.44 -13.39
C GLN A 78 -6.66 -8.14 -14.35
N SER A 79 -6.30 -6.86 -14.53
CA SER A 79 -5.18 -6.47 -15.39
C SER A 79 -3.86 -7.02 -14.84
N LEU A 80 -3.64 -6.93 -13.52
CA LEU A 80 -2.47 -7.51 -12.87
C LEU A 80 -2.39 -9.04 -13.04
N ALA A 81 -3.50 -9.74 -12.80
CA ALA A 81 -3.55 -11.20 -12.92
C ALA A 81 -3.29 -11.71 -14.36
N GLN A 82 -3.62 -10.89 -15.37
CA GLN A 82 -3.38 -11.20 -16.77
C GLN A 82 -2.04 -10.68 -17.31
N GLY A 83 -1.27 -9.95 -16.50
CA GLY A 83 -0.04 -9.27 -16.95
C GLY A 83 -0.29 -8.18 -18.00
N LYS A 84 -1.51 -7.63 -18.03
CA LYS A 84 -1.89 -6.54 -18.95
C LYS A 84 -1.48 -5.19 -18.38
N VAL A 85 -1.34 -4.22 -19.28
CA VAL A 85 -1.15 -2.81 -18.92
C VAL A 85 -2.34 -2.34 -18.07
N VAL A 86 -2.06 -1.85 -16.87
CA VAL A 86 -3.10 -1.45 -15.90
C VAL A 86 -3.83 -0.19 -16.38
N PHE A 87 -3.06 0.80 -16.81
CA PHE A 87 -3.60 2.06 -17.30
C PHE A 87 -3.25 2.22 -18.79
N ASP A 88 -4.23 2.10 -19.66
CA ASP A 88 -4.04 2.39 -21.09
C ASP A 88 -3.99 3.91 -21.34
N THR A 89 -3.70 4.29 -22.58
CA THR A 89 -3.56 5.71 -22.97
C THR A 89 -4.87 6.49 -22.78
N LYS A 90 -6.04 5.85 -22.98
CA LYS A 90 -7.35 6.50 -22.85
C LYS A 90 -7.67 6.76 -21.37
N THR A 91 -7.44 5.79 -20.51
CA THR A 91 -7.62 5.91 -19.05
C THR A 91 -6.72 7.02 -18.50
N LEU A 92 -5.42 7.01 -18.86
CA LEU A 92 -4.50 8.04 -18.40
C LEU A 92 -4.84 9.43 -18.95
N ALA A 93 -5.38 9.54 -20.18
CA ALA A 93 -5.82 10.82 -20.71
C ALA A 93 -6.97 11.42 -19.89
N HIS A 94 -7.95 10.60 -19.53
CA HIS A 94 -9.05 11.01 -18.65
C HIS A 94 -8.51 11.44 -17.27
N TYR A 95 -7.59 10.68 -16.69
CA TYR A 95 -6.96 11.05 -15.43
C TYR A 95 -6.22 12.40 -15.50
N VAL A 96 -5.54 12.68 -16.62
CA VAL A 96 -4.84 13.96 -16.82
C VAL A 96 -5.85 15.11 -16.89
N GLU A 97 -7.00 14.93 -17.57
CA GLU A 97 -8.06 15.94 -17.66
C GLU A 97 -8.65 16.24 -16.27
N ASP A 98 -9.00 15.20 -15.50
CA ASP A 98 -9.47 15.33 -14.12
C ASP A 98 -8.45 16.04 -13.23
N ASP A 99 -7.18 15.63 -13.29
CA ASP A 99 -6.11 16.22 -12.51
C ASP A 99 -5.90 17.70 -12.84
N LEU A 100 -5.91 18.09 -14.12
CA LEU A 100 -5.76 19.48 -14.54
C LEU A 100 -6.91 20.35 -14.04
N GLN A 101 -8.15 19.85 -14.09
CA GLN A 101 -9.31 20.55 -13.55
C GLN A 101 -9.20 20.70 -12.02
N LEU A 102 -8.83 19.64 -11.33
CA LEU A 102 -8.62 19.65 -9.87
C LEU A 102 -7.52 20.65 -9.46
N LEU A 103 -6.36 20.62 -10.12
CA LEU A 103 -5.25 21.53 -9.84
C LEU A 103 -5.62 22.99 -10.11
N ALA A 104 -6.41 23.26 -11.17
CA ALA A 104 -6.91 24.62 -11.47
C ALA A 104 -7.92 25.13 -10.42
N THR A 105 -8.73 24.23 -9.84
CA THR A 105 -9.75 24.54 -8.82
C THR A 105 -9.12 24.75 -7.45
N VAL A 106 -8.31 23.79 -7.00
CA VAL A 106 -7.71 23.78 -5.65
C VAL A 106 -6.54 24.76 -5.54
N LYS A 107 -5.77 24.95 -6.62
CA LYS A 107 -4.54 25.77 -6.69
C LYS A 107 -3.56 25.44 -5.57
N PRO A 108 -3.10 24.18 -5.48
CA PRO A 108 -2.22 23.77 -4.41
C PRO A 108 -0.81 24.34 -4.58
N ASP A 109 -0.12 24.56 -3.45
CA ASP A 109 1.33 24.85 -3.41
C ASP A 109 2.18 23.59 -3.52
N LEU A 110 1.59 22.40 -3.19
CA LEU A 110 2.20 21.09 -3.32
C LEU A 110 1.12 20.06 -3.60
N VAL A 111 1.37 19.15 -4.54
CA VAL A 111 0.57 17.93 -4.71
C VAL A 111 1.34 16.70 -4.23
N VAL A 112 0.71 15.87 -3.40
CA VAL A 112 1.21 14.59 -2.92
C VAL A 112 0.35 13.49 -3.52
N GLY A 113 0.95 12.59 -4.31
CA GLY A 113 0.21 11.53 -5.00
C GLY A 113 0.66 10.13 -4.61
N ASP A 114 -0.29 9.20 -4.49
CA ASP A 114 -0.02 7.78 -4.33
C ASP A 114 -0.62 7.01 -5.49
N PHE A 115 0.25 6.47 -6.33
CA PHE A 115 -0.06 5.69 -7.53
C PHE A 115 -0.91 6.42 -8.60
N ARG A 116 -1.08 7.73 -8.51
CA ARG A 116 -1.73 8.57 -9.52
C ARG A 116 -0.74 8.94 -10.61
N LEU A 117 -0.52 8.03 -11.58
CA LEU A 117 0.55 8.16 -12.60
C LEU A 117 0.36 9.38 -13.52
N SER A 118 -0.86 9.85 -13.70
CA SER A 118 -1.19 11.06 -14.48
C SER A 118 -0.54 12.33 -13.93
N LEU A 119 -0.23 12.38 -12.62
CA LEU A 119 0.49 13.49 -12.01
C LEU A 119 1.88 13.71 -12.60
N ALA A 120 2.48 12.67 -13.18
CA ALA A 120 3.70 12.83 -13.97
C ALA A 120 3.50 13.66 -15.28
N ILE A 121 2.27 14.06 -15.59
CA ILE A 121 1.91 14.94 -16.71
C ILE A 121 1.28 16.23 -16.17
N SER A 122 0.24 16.12 -15.37
CA SER A 122 -0.56 17.25 -14.91
C SER A 122 0.22 18.21 -14.01
N ALA A 123 1.08 17.71 -13.11
CA ALA A 123 1.89 18.55 -12.23
C ALA A 123 2.91 19.42 -13.02
N PRO A 124 3.73 18.87 -13.96
CA PRO A 124 4.60 19.70 -14.81
C PRO A 124 3.85 20.73 -15.66
N LEU A 125 2.65 20.37 -16.19
CA LEU A 125 1.86 21.30 -17.01
C LEU A 125 1.33 22.49 -16.22
N THR A 126 1.13 22.32 -14.92
CA THR A 126 0.63 23.38 -14.03
C THR A 126 1.75 24.01 -13.20
N ALA A 127 3.01 23.54 -13.35
CA ALA A 127 4.17 23.96 -12.57
C ALA A 127 3.97 23.84 -11.04
N VAL A 128 3.15 22.89 -10.59
CA VAL A 128 2.95 22.59 -9.18
C VAL A 128 3.99 21.56 -8.72
N PRO A 129 4.72 21.79 -7.62
CA PRO A 129 5.61 20.79 -7.03
C PRO A 129 4.90 19.48 -6.74
N TYR A 130 5.50 18.35 -7.11
CA TYR A 130 4.93 17.02 -6.98
C TYR A 130 5.79 16.10 -6.11
N ALA A 131 5.20 15.53 -5.07
CA ALA A 131 5.77 14.47 -4.25
C ALA A 131 5.01 13.15 -4.49
N SER A 132 5.71 12.11 -4.96
CA SER A 132 5.13 10.77 -5.16
C SER A 132 5.40 9.88 -3.96
N VAL A 133 4.36 9.26 -3.40
CA VAL A 133 4.50 8.21 -2.38
C VAL A 133 4.45 6.86 -3.06
N VAL A 134 5.44 6.01 -2.81
CA VAL A 134 5.60 4.71 -3.46
C VAL A 134 6.39 3.75 -2.57
N ASN A 135 6.32 2.46 -2.85
CA ASN A 135 7.18 1.51 -2.16
C ASN A 135 8.58 1.43 -2.81
N ALA A 136 9.63 1.34 -1.98
CA ALA A 136 11.03 1.37 -2.42
C ALA A 136 11.41 0.19 -3.32
N TYR A 137 10.71 -0.93 -3.27
CA TYR A 137 10.94 -2.05 -4.18
C TYR A 137 10.54 -1.73 -5.65
N TRP A 138 9.85 -0.64 -5.90
CA TRP A 138 9.65 -0.09 -7.25
C TRP A 138 10.74 0.90 -7.67
N SER A 139 11.69 1.21 -6.78
CA SER A 139 12.81 2.09 -7.12
C SER A 139 13.74 1.44 -8.16
N PRO A 140 14.18 2.18 -9.19
CA PRO A 140 15.25 1.71 -10.07
C PRO A 140 16.59 1.53 -9.34
N PHE A 141 16.72 2.09 -8.14
CA PHE A 141 17.91 2.00 -7.28
C PHE A 141 17.84 0.85 -6.28
N ALA A 142 16.69 0.16 -6.16
CA ALA A 142 16.53 -0.94 -5.21
C ALA A 142 17.34 -2.18 -5.61
N LYS A 143 18.01 -2.77 -4.61
CA LYS A 143 18.72 -4.06 -4.75
C LYS A 143 17.77 -5.22 -4.55
N ILE A 144 16.96 -5.53 -5.55
CA ILE A 144 15.99 -6.61 -5.49
C ILE A 144 16.04 -7.50 -6.72
N THR A 145 15.60 -8.74 -6.54
CA THR A 145 15.34 -9.68 -7.63
C THR A 145 13.85 -9.73 -7.89
N TYR A 146 13.44 -9.58 -9.14
CA TYR A 146 12.03 -9.65 -9.52
C TYR A 146 11.60 -11.10 -9.67
N PRO A 147 10.70 -11.61 -8.81
CA PRO A 147 10.16 -12.95 -8.96
C PRO A 147 9.22 -13.00 -10.17
N VAL A 148 9.16 -14.15 -10.84
CA VAL A 148 8.16 -14.33 -11.90
C VAL A 148 6.76 -14.31 -11.26
N PRO A 149 5.80 -13.49 -11.76
CA PRO A 149 4.42 -13.52 -11.27
C PRO A 149 3.72 -14.86 -11.58
N ASP A 150 2.58 -15.12 -10.93
CA ASP A 150 1.73 -16.28 -11.22
C ASP A 150 0.97 -16.07 -12.55
N LEU A 151 1.67 -16.28 -13.66
CA LEU A 151 1.12 -16.18 -14.99
C LEU A 151 0.79 -17.57 -15.54
N PRO A 152 -0.16 -17.70 -16.49
CA PRO A 152 -0.57 -19.00 -17.01
C PRO A 152 0.59 -19.89 -17.48
N PHE A 153 1.63 -19.31 -18.08
CA PHE A 153 2.79 -20.05 -18.55
C PHE A 153 3.64 -20.65 -17.41
N THR A 154 3.66 -20.05 -16.21
CA THR A 154 4.41 -20.59 -15.08
C THR A 154 3.82 -21.89 -14.55
N ARG A 155 2.53 -22.10 -14.75
CA ARG A 155 1.84 -23.35 -14.38
C ARG A 155 2.25 -24.52 -15.30
N ILE A 156 2.58 -24.21 -16.55
CA ILE A 156 2.98 -25.21 -17.56
C ILE A 156 4.49 -25.49 -17.49
N LEU A 157 5.32 -24.44 -17.43
CA LEU A 157 6.77 -24.51 -17.50
C LEU A 157 7.47 -24.67 -16.15
N GLY A 158 6.72 -24.52 -15.05
CA GLY A 158 7.25 -24.48 -13.69
C GLY A 158 7.97 -23.16 -13.37
N LEU A 159 8.24 -22.95 -12.09
CA LEU A 159 8.80 -21.68 -11.61
C LEU A 159 10.24 -21.44 -12.08
N THR A 160 11.08 -22.47 -12.15
CA THR A 160 12.50 -22.31 -12.50
C THR A 160 12.70 -21.84 -13.95
N LEU A 161 12.02 -22.48 -14.90
CA LEU A 161 12.10 -22.09 -16.31
C LEU A 161 11.33 -20.77 -16.53
N GLY A 162 10.16 -20.64 -15.88
CA GLY A 162 9.39 -19.39 -15.88
C GLY A 162 10.20 -18.19 -15.42
N GLN A 163 11.01 -18.33 -14.36
CA GLN A 163 11.88 -17.26 -13.87
C GLN A 163 12.95 -16.85 -14.89
N LYS A 164 13.59 -17.81 -15.58
CA LYS A 164 14.57 -17.49 -16.62
C LYS A 164 13.94 -16.72 -17.77
N ILE A 165 12.78 -17.18 -18.24
CA ILE A 165 12.02 -16.51 -19.29
C ILE A 165 11.61 -15.11 -18.84
N PHE A 166 11.05 -14.98 -17.63
CA PHE A 166 10.63 -13.70 -17.07
C PHE A 166 11.79 -12.70 -16.99
N ASN A 167 12.96 -13.12 -16.53
CA ASN A 167 14.15 -12.25 -16.46
C ASN A 167 14.55 -11.71 -17.83
N ALA A 168 14.44 -12.52 -18.90
CA ALA A 168 14.73 -12.10 -20.27
C ALA A 168 13.65 -11.16 -20.84
N VAL A 169 12.38 -11.42 -20.54
CA VAL A 169 11.22 -10.70 -21.11
C VAL A 169 10.84 -9.46 -20.30
N ARG A 170 11.16 -9.42 -19.00
CA ARG A 170 10.79 -8.32 -18.09
C ARG A 170 11.12 -6.92 -18.64
N PRO A 171 12.29 -6.62 -19.22
CA PRO A 171 12.56 -5.27 -19.73
C PRO A 171 11.56 -4.85 -20.84
N PHE A 172 11.14 -5.79 -21.68
CA PHE A 172 10.13 -5.52 -22.72
C PHE A 172 8.74 -5.34 -22.10
N ALA A 173 8.38 -6.15 -21.10
CA ALA A 173 7.12 -6.00 -20.36
C ALA A 173 7.08 -4.63 -19.66
N PHE A 174 8.16 -4.23 -18.99
CA PHE A 174 8.24 -2.91 -18.34
C PHE A 174 8.15 -1.76 -19.35
N ALA A 175 8.78 -1.90 -20.52
CA ALA A 175 8.67 -0.91 -21.59
C ALA A 175 7.23 -0.81 -22.13
N LEU A 176 6.53 -1.94 -22.27
CA LEU A 176 5.14 -1.97 -22.70
C LEU A 176 4.23 -1.24 -21.71
N HIS A 177 4.41 -1.49 -20.40
CA HIS A 177 3.65 -0.84 -19.34
C HIS A 177 3.98 0.67 -19.19
N ALA A 178 5.19 1.08 -19.50
CA ALA A 178 5.61 2.50 -19.51
C ALA A 178 5.10 3.29 -20.73
N ARG A 179 4.76 2.59 -21.83
CA ARG A 179 4.42 3.21 -23.12
C ARG A 179 3.21 4.15 -23.08
N PRO A 180 2.06 3.84 -22.43
CA PRO A 180 0.89 4.72 -22.40
C PRO A 180 1.22 6.10 -21.84
N LEU A 181 1.87 6.16 -20.66
CA LEU A 181 2.26 7.41 -20.03
C LEU A 181 3.23 8.21 -20.91
N ASN A 182 4.27 7.57 -21.44
CA ASN A 182 5.24 8.22 -22.33
C ASN A 182 4.60 8.75 -23.63
N THR A 183 3.57 8.08 -24.13
CA THR A 183 2.81 8.55 -25.31
C THR A 183 2.06 9.83 -24.99
N LEU A 184 1.39 9.89 -23.84
CA LEU A 184 0.68 11.10 -23.40
C LEU A 184 1.64 12.23 -23.07
N ARG A 185 2.77 11.97 -22.39
CA ARG A 185 3.78 13.00 -22.14
C ARG A 185 4.21 13.69 -23.42
N ARG A 186 4.53 12.91 -24.48
CA ARG A 186 4.88 13.48 -25.80
C ARG A 186 3.73 14.29 -26.41
N ARG A 187 2.48 13.86 -26.28
CA ARG A 187 1.31 14.62 -26.78
C ARG A 187 1.16 15.98 -26.08
N HIS A 188 1.58 16.06 -24.82
CA HIS A 188 1.58 17.31 -24.02
C HIS A 188 2.92 18.07 -24.09
N GLY A 189 3.80 17.74 -25.02
CA GLY A 189 5.08 18.43 -25.18
C GLY A 189 6.15 18.11 -24.12
N LEU A 190 5.91 17.10 -23.28
CA LEU A 190 6.83 16.69 -22.22
C LEU A 190 7.77 15.58 -22.69
N ALA A 191 9.02 15.61 -22.23
CA ALA A 191 9.98 14.54 -22.50
C ALA A 191 9.51 13.20 -21.90
N PRO A 192 9.71 12.07 -22.60
CA PRO A 192 9.39 10.75 -22.04
C PRO A 192 10.27 10.42 -20.84
N ILE A 193 9.73 9.67 -19.86
CA ILE A 193 10.48 9.22 -18.67
C ILE A 193 11.44 8.07 -19.02
N GLY A 194 11.16 7.33 -20.08
CA GLY A 194 11.94 6.17 -20.53
C GLY A 194 11.14 4.87 -20.47
N ASN A 195 11.80 3.77 -20.79
CA ASN A 195 11.17 2.45 -20.97
C ASN A 195 11.20 1.58 -19.70
N ASP A 196 11.68 2.11 -18.59
CA ASP A 196 11.69 1.39 -17.32
C ASP A 196 10.47 1.79 -16.49
N LEU A 197 9.57 0.82 -16.24
CA LEU A 197 8.36 1.02 -15.45
C LEU A 197 8.66 1.55 -14.05
N ARG A 198 9.80 1.18 -13.48
CA ARG A 198 10.23 1.66 -12.16
C ARG A 198 10.43 3.16 -12.14
N LYS A 199 11.02 3.72 -13.21
CA LYS A 199 11.17 5.18 -13.39
C LYS A 199 9.82 5.88 -13.54
N VAL A 200 8.84 5.21 -14.17
CA VAL A 200 7.47 5.74 -14.30
C VAL A 200 6.78 5.80 -12.93
N TYR A 201 6.89 4.74 -12.12
CA TYR A 201 6.26 4.67 -10.80
C TYR A 201 6.90 5.59 -9.76
N THR A 202 8.17 5.96 -9.96
CA THR A 202 8.92 6.81 -9.03
C THR A 202 9.20 8.21 -9.59
N TRP A 203 8.55 8.60 -10.68
CA TRP A 203 8.75 9.93 -11.26
C TRP A 203 8.00 10.99 -10.46
N ALA A 204 8.74 11.95 -9.92
CA ALA A 204 8.23 13.13 -9.22
C ALA A 204 9.39 14.13 -9.00
N ASP A 205 9.08 15.32 -8.52
CA ASP A 205 10.11 16.25 -8.02
C ASP A 205 10.72 15.70 -6.72
N HIS A 206 9.88 15.05 -5.88
CA HIS A 206 10.30 14.35 -4.67
C HIS A 206 9.67 12.96 -4.62
N THR A 207 10.49 11.91 -4.48
CA THR A 207 10.01 10.53 -4.33
C THR A 207 10.12 10.09 -2.88
N LEU A 208 8.99 9.68 -2.29
CA LEU A 208 8.85 9.36 -0.88
C LEU A 208 8.57 7.86 -0.74
N TYR A 209 9.52 7.11 -0.20
CA TYR A 209 9.38 5.66 0.00
C TYR A 209 8.72 5.36 1.34
N ALA A 210 7.54 4.75 1.29
CA ALA A 210 6.82 4.25 2.48
C ALA A 210 7.46 2.95 3.01
N ASP A 211 8.78 2.94 3.13
CA ASP A 211 9.64 1.81 3.48
C ASP A 211 10.83 2.28 4.32
N ILE A 212 11.66 1.31 4.77
CA ILE A 212 12.93 1.56 5.44
C ILE A 212 14.08 0.90 4.67
N PRO A 213 15.30 1.47 4.71
CA PRO A 213 16.44 0.95 3.96
C PRO A 213 16.88 -0.45 4.40
N GLU A 214 16.64 -0.85 5.66
CA GLU A 214 16.97 -2.18 6.17
C GLU A 214 16.11 -3.28 5.51
N LEU A 215 14.85 -2.95 5.21
CA LEU A 215 13.95 -3.88 4.50
C LEU A 215 14.09 -3.79 2.98
N ILE A 216 14.25 -2.58 2.43
CA ILE A 216 14.38 -2.40 0.98
C ILE A 216 15.57 -1.48 0.70
N PRO A 217 16.80 -2.01 0.66
CA PRO A 217 17.99 -1.19 0.41
C PRO A 217 18.02 -0.64 -1.02
N CYS A 218 18.29 0.66 -1.15
CA CYS A 218 18.56 1.34 -2.41
C CYS A 218 20.02 1.82 -2.45
N GLU A 219 20.67 1.70 -3.61
CA GLU A 219 22.03 2.22 -3.82
C GLU A 219 21.97 3.56 -4.56
N LYS A 220 22.91 4.46 -4.21
CA LYS A 220 23.10 5.75 -4.90
C LYS A 220 21.76 6.52 -5.05
N LEU A 221 21.02 6.60 -3.96
CA LEU A 221 19.72 7.26 -3.93
C LEU A 221 19.90 8.75 -4.29
N PRO A 222 19.14 9.30 -5.25
CA PRO A 222 19.15 10.73 -5.54
C PRO A 222 18.73 11.56 -4.32
N VAL A 223 19.18 12.81 -4.26
CA VAL A 223 18.92 13.72 -3.12
C VAL A 223 17.43 14.01 -2.89
N ASN A 224 16.61 13.92 -3.93
CA ASN A 224 15.16 14.12 -3.88
C ASN A 224 14.38 12.82 -3.66
N HIS A 225 15.04 11.72 -3.33
CA HIS A 225 14.41 10.46 -2.94
C HIS A 225 14.61 10.22 -1.45
N HIS A 226 13.55 9.99 -0.70
CA HIS A 226 13.55 9.91 0.75
C HIS A 226 12.84 8.66 1.26
N TYR A 227 13.41 7.99 2.25
CA TYR A 227 12.69 7.00 3.02
C TYR A 227 11.86 7.72 4.10
N LEU A 228 10.55 7.50 4.10
CA LEU A 228 9.66 8.00 5.15
C LEU A 228 9.71 7.12 6.40
N GLY A 229 9.88 5.84 6.19
CA GLY A 229 9.50 4.83 7.16
C GLY A 229 8.11 4.26 6.84
N PRO A 230 7.57 3.40 7.71
CA PRO A 230 6.24 2.83 7.51
C PRO A 230 5.16 3.90 7.60
N VAL A 231 4.29 3.95 6.59
CA VAL A 231 3.08 4.77 6.59
C VAL A 231 1.91 3.85 6.85
N GLN A 232 1.46 3.82 8.10
CA GLN A 232 0.47 2.88 8.60
C GLN A 232 -0.90 3.52 8.72
N TRP A 233 -1.93 2.79 8.38
CA TRP A 233 -3.31 3.23 8.48
C TRP A 233 -4.22 2.12 9.01
N SER A 234 -5.17 2.48 9.84
CA SER A 234 -6.18 1.57 10.37
C SER A 234 -7.55 2.23 10.30
N THR A 235 -8.60 1.47 10.02
CA THR A 235 -9.96 1.96 10.08
C THR A 235 -10.33 2.43 11.49
N ASN A 236 -11.24 3.41 11.58
CA ASN A 236 -11.87 3.84 12.84
C ASN A 236 -13.12 3.01 13.17
N THR A 237 -13.25 1.82 12.56
CA THR A 237 -14.39 0.94 12.77
C THR A 237 -14.45 0.49 14.23
N ALA A 238 -15.64 0.49 14.84
CA ALA A 238 -15.84 -0.05 16.18
C ALA A 238 -15.52 -1.55 16.23
N LEU A 239 -15.06 -2.00 17.38
CA LEU A 239 -14.86 -3.43 17.63
C LEU A 239 -16.21 -4.16 17.57
N PRO A 240 -16.28 -5.35 16.96
CA PRO A 240 -17.51 -6.12 16.90
C PRO A 240 -17.93 -6.64 18.27
N THR A 241 -19.21 -6.94 18.44
CA THR A 241 -19.80 -7.41 19.72
C THR A 241 -19.18 -8.69 20.26
N TRP A 242 -18.61 -9.52 19.40
CA TRP A 242 -17.92 -10.76 19.78
C TRP A 242 -16.46 -10.55 20.24
N TRP A 243 -15.91 -9.33 20.17
CA TRP A 243 -14.49 -9.07 20.43
C TRP A 243 -13.98 -9.53 21.78
N ASP A 244 -14.81 -9.44 22.82
CA ASP A 244 -14.45 -9.88 24.17
C ASP A 244 -14.83 -11.35 24.44
N GLN A 245 -15.43 -12.04 23.47
CA GLN A 245 -15.96 -13.40 23.62
C GLN A 245 -15.03 -14.48 23.06
N PHE A 246 -14.04 -14.14 22.21
CA PHE A 246 -13.17 -15.16 21.64
C PHE A 246 -12.16 -15.70 22.68
N PRO A 247 -11.84 -17.02 22.64
CA PRO A 247 -10.92 -17.65 23.57
C PRO A 247 -9.50 -17.11 23.46
N ARG A 248 -8.94 -16.60 24.55
CA ARG A 248 -7.56 -16.07 24.63
C ARG A 248 -6.52 -17.09 25.12
N GLY A 249 -6.94 -18.29 25.49
CA GLY A 249 -6.06 -19.36 25.97
C GLY A 249 -5.37 -20.18 24.87
N LYS A 250 -5.59 -19.83 23.59
CA LYS A 250 -4.99 -20.47 22.41
C LYS A 250 -4.29 -19.43 21.55
N PRO A 251 -3.32 -19.82 20.72
CA PRO A 251 -2.74 -18.90 19.75
C PRO A 251 -3.82 -18.24 18.89
N ILE A 252 -3.76 -16.92 18.78
CA ILE A 252 -4.68 -16.13 17.96
C ILE A 252 -4.01 -15.82 16.63
N ILE A 253 -4.72 -16.08 15.55
CA ILE A 253 -4.31 -15.76 14.18
C ILE A 253 -5.24 -14.66 13.68
N PHE A 254 -4.69 -13.59 13.14
CA PHE A 254 -5.47 -12.61 12.37
C PHE A 254 -5.35 -12.91 10.88
N ALA A 255 -6.48 -12.93 10.16
CA ALA A 255 -6.48 -13.12 8.71
C ALA A 255 -7.28 -12.04 7.99
N SER A 256 -6.71 -11.49 6.91
CA SER A 256 -7.42 -10.59 6.00
C SER A 256 -6.87 -10.66 4.58
N PRO A 257 -7.73 -10.81 3.55
CA PRO A 257 -7.29 -10.70 2.16
C PRO A 257 -6.87 -9.28 1.78
N GLY A 258 -7.19 -8.27 2.60
CA GLY A 258 -7.09 -6.87 2.22
C GLY A 258 -7.96 -6.54 1.01
N SER A 259 -7.95 -5.29 0.55
CA SER A 259 -8.80 -4.83 -0.57
C SER A 259 -8.36 -5.36 -1.94
N SER A 260 -7.17 -5.95 -2.07
CA SER A 260 -6.61 -6.46 -3.33
C SER A 260 -6.26 -7.95 -3.30
N GLY A 261 -6.63 -8.67 -2.24
CA GLY A 261 -6.43 -10.11 -2.13
C GLY A 261 -7.45 -10.93 -2.89
N GLN A 262 -7.38 -12.25 -2.78
CA GLN A 262 -8.31 -13.17 -3.42
C GLN A 262 -9.51 -13.45 -2.51
N ASP A 263 -10.68 -13.65 -3.12
CA ASP A 263 -11.94 -13.87 -2.40
C ASP A 263 -11.96 -15.25 -1.69
N ASP A 264 -11.18 -16.22 -2.18
CA ASP A 264 -11.07 -17.56 -1.62
C ASP A 264 -10.05 -17.68 -0.48
N LEU A 265 -9.33 -16.60 -0.12
CA LEU A 265 -8.31 -16.66 0.94
C LEU A 265 -8.90 -17.07 2.29
N LEU A 266 -9.96 -16.41 2.74
CA LEU A 266 -10.55 -16.74 4.05
C LEU A 266 -11.13 -18.15 4.11
N PRO A 267 -11.94 -18.63 3.14
CA PRO A 267 -12.38 -20.04 3.11
C PRO A 267 -11.23 -21.04 3.20
N ARG A 268 -10.15 -20.83 2.46
CA ARG A 268 -8.97 -21.71 2.47
C ARG A 268 -8.21 -21.68 3.79
N VAL A 269 -8.12 -20.51 4.43
CA VAL A 269 -7.50 -20.37 5.74
C VAL A 269 -8.35 -21.06 6.82
N ILE A 270 -9.67 -20.89 6.80
CA ILE A 270 -10.60 -21.57 7.71
C ILE A 270 -10.46 -23.08 7.59
N GLU A 271 -10.45 -23.61 6.36
CA GLU A 271 -10.25 -25.04 6.11
C GLU A 271 -8.88 -25.53 6.63
N ALA A 272 -7.79 -24.80 6.36
CA ALA A 272 -6.45 -25.15 6.82
C ALA A 272 -6.32 -25.13 8.36
N LEU A 273 -7.08 -24.30 9.05
CA LEU A 273 -7.11 -24.20 10.52
C LEU A 273 -8.03 -25.23 11.18
N SER A 274 -8.83 -25.97 10.40
CA SER A 274 -9.69 -27.02 10.92
C SER A 274 -8.89 -28.04 11.71
N GLY A 275 -9.33 -28.30 12.96
CA GLY A 275 -8.69 -29.24 13.88
C GLY A 275 -7.39 -28.72 14.53
N LEU A 276 -6.94 -27.49 14.28
CA LEU A 276 -5.84 -26.87 15.02
C LEU A 276 -6.37 -26.18 16.29
N PRO A 277 -5.59 -26.25 17.40
CA PRO A 277 -5.98 -25.60 18.67
C PRO A 277 -5.66 -24.08 18.64
N VAL A 278 -6.25 -23.35 17.69
CA VAL A 278 -6.04 -21.91 17.48
C VAL A 278 -7.37 -21.17 17.47
N THR A 279 -7.34 -19.85 17.68
CA THR A 279 -8.46 -18.95 17.42
C THR A 279 -8.16 -18.13 16.19
N LEU A 280 -9.10 -18.05 15.24
CA LEU A 280 -9.03 -17.19 14.08
C LEU A 280 -9.90 -15.95 14.28
N ILE A 281 -9.34 -14.77 14.20
CA ILE A 281 -10.06 -13.51 13.99
C ILE A 281 -9.80 -13.04 12.57
N ALA A 282 -10.85 -12.65 11.84
CA ALA A 282 -10.72 -12.34 10.43
C ALA A 282 -11.50 -11.09 10.02
N ALA A 283 -10.95 -10.37 9.03
CA ALA A 283 -11.62 -9.27 8.36
C ALA A 283 -11.72 -9.56 6.86
N SER A 284 -12.96 -9.56 6.29
CA SER A 284 -13.15 -9.82 4.86
C SER A 284 -12.69 -8.66 3.97
N ALA A 285 -12.52 -7.46 4.52
CA ALA A 285 -12.24 -6.22 3.79
C ALA A 285 -13.29 -5.92 2.70
N GLY A 286 -14.53 -6.34 2.93
CA GLY A 286 -15.65 -6.19 1.98
C GLY A 286 -15.56 -7.09 0.75
N ARG A 287 -14.67 -8.10 0.73
CA ARG A 287 -14.47 -8.98 -0.44
C ARG A 287 -15.32 -10.24 -0.42
N SER A 288 -15.77 -10.67 0.73
CA SER A 288 -16.62 -11.84 0.90
C SER A 288 -17.86 -11.48 1.69
N ASP A 289 -18.99 -12.05 1.34
CA ASP A 289 -20.21 -11.97 2.15
C ASP A 289 -20.01 -12.83 3.41
N THR A 290 -19.66 -12.18 4.51
CA THR A 290 -19.34 -12.84 5.77
C THR A 290 -20.52 -13.62 6.35
N SER A 291 -21.76 -13.28 5.97
CA SER A 291 -22.97 -13.98 6.41
C SER A 291 -23.10 -15.39 5.83
N LYS A 292 -22.39 -15.66 4.73
CA LYS A 292 -22.40 -16.97 4.03
C LYS A 292 -21.22 -17.86 4.39
N LEU A 293 -20.28 -17.37 5.21
CA LEU A 293 -19.16 -18.17 5.67
C LEU A 293 -19.62 -19.13 6.78
N GLU A 294 -19.50 -20.43 6.55
CA GLU A 294 -19.62 -21.41 7.62
C GLU A 294 -18.41 -21.27 8.54
N THR A 295 -18.64 -20.71 9.74
CA THR A 295 -17.57 -20.45 10.70
C THR A 295 -17.63 -21.45 11.86
N PRO A 296 -16.58 -22.27 12.06
CA PRO A 296 -16.40 -23.04 13.28
C PRO A 296 -16.38 -22.17 14.55
N SER A 297 -16.62 -22.74 15.70
CA SER A 297 -16.73 -22.03 16.98
C SER A 297 -15.47 -21.26 17.43
N ASN A 298 -14.33 -21.55 16.82
CA ASN A 298 -13.05 -20.84 17.03
C ASN A 298 -12.72 -19.79 15.95
N VAL A 299 -13.70 -19.45 15.09
CA VAL A 299 -13.53 -18.48 13.98
C VAL A 299 -14.49 -17.33 14.17
N PHE A 300 -13.95 -16.11 14.19
CA PHE A 300 -14.67 -14.85 14.42
C PHE A 300 -14.39 -13.92 13.24
N VAL A 301 -15.42 -13.53 12.51
CA VAL A 301 -15.31 -12.77 11.26
C VAL A 301 -16.09 -11.46 11.34
N SER A 302 -15.55 -10.41 10.72
CA SER A 302 -16.21 -9.14 10.45
C SER A 302 -15.83 -8.63 9.07
N ASP A 303 -16.57 -7.68 8.52
CA ASP A 303 -16.21 -7.06 7.24
C ASP A 303 -14.95 -6.22 7.38
N TYR A 304 -14.89 -5.41 8.43
CA TYR A 304 -13.70 -4.60 8.78
C TYR A 304 -13.38 -4.74 10.26
N LEU A 305 -12.10 -4.62 10.60
CA LEU A 305 -11.58 -4.56 11.96
C LEU A 305 -10.52 -3.46 12.06
N PRO A 306 -10.37 -2.82 13.22
CA PRO A 306 -9.21 -1.98 13.50
C PRO A 306 -7.95 -2.83 13.46
N ILE A 307 -7.22 -2.78 12.33
CA ILE A 307 -6.12 -3.72 12.03
C ILE A 307 -5.05 -3.72 13.11
N LYS A 308 -4.68 -2.54 13.65
CA LYS A 308 -3.70 -2.42 14.75
C LYS A 308 -4.12 -3.20 15.98
N THR A 309 -5.40 -3.14 16.36
CA THR A 309 -5.94 -3.85 17.51
C THR A 309 -5.97 -5.36 17.26
N ALA A 310 -6.39 -5.78 16.06
CA ALA A 310 -6.43 -7.19 15.70
C ALA A 310 -5.02 -7.81 15.71
N ILE A 311 -4.04 -7.14 15.12
CA ILE A 311 -2.65 -7.61 15.02
C ILE A 311 -1.99 -7.71 16.41
N ARG A 312 -2.13 -6.71 17.28
CA ARG A 312 -1.54 -6.72 18.62
C ARG A 312 -2.03 -7.86 19.51
N ASN A 313 -3.18 -8.43 19.21
CA ASN A 313 -3.72 -9.60 19.91
C ASN A 313 -3.33 -10.92 19.24
N SER A 314 -2.54 -10.91 18.17
CA SER A 314 -2.28 -12.10 17.35
C SER A 314 -0.83 -12.56 17.45
N GLN A 315 -0.59 -13.86 17.26
CA GLN A 315 0.73 -14.48 17.15
C GLN A 315 1.15 -14.73 15.71
N LEU A 316 0.22 -14.59 14.76
CA LEU A 316 0.46 -14.76 13.33
C LEU A 316 -0.53 -13.92 12.54
N ILE A 317 -0.03 -13.28 11.48
CA ILE A 317 -0.87 -12.57 10.51
C ILE A 317 -0.89 -13.35 9.20
N ILE A 318 -2.09 -13.54 8.66
CA ILE A 318 -2.30 -14.11 7.32
C ILE A 318 -2.92 -13.01 6.45
N CYS A 319 -2.22 -12.60 5.39
CA CYS A 319 -2.70 -11.53 4.51
C CYS A 319 -2.31 -11.78 3.05
N ASN A 320 -2.69 -10.88 2.15
CA ASN A 320 -2.29 -10.92 0.75
C ASN A 320 -0.81 -10.55 0.48
N GLY A 321 -0.04 -10.25 1.52
CA GLY A 321 1.37 -9.86 1.38
C GLY A 321 1.58 -8.40 0.95
N GLY A 322 0.56 -7.55 0.98
CA GLY A 322 0.68 -6.11 0.70
C GLY A 322 1.40 -5.34 1.81
N SER A 323 2.08 -4.25 1.45
CA SER A 323 2.96 -3.49 2.36
C SER A 323 2.24 -2.95 3.60
N LEU A 324 1.00 -2.46 3.49
CA LEU A 324 0.26 -1.94 4.64
C LEU A 324 0.13 -2.98 5.76
N SER A 325 -0.40 -4.17 5.43
CA SER A 325 -0.63 -5.24 6.42
C SER A 325 0.69 -5.82 6.96
N THR A 326 1.71 -5.96 6.11
CA THR A 326 3.00 -6.51 6.54
C THR A 326 3.75 -5.54 7.45
N TYR A 327 3.73 -4.22 7.18
CA TYR A 327 4.33 -3.24 8.07
C TYR A 327 3.59 -3.14 9.41
N GLU A 328 2.25 -3.23 9.42
CA GLU A 328 1.50 -3.30 10.68
C GLU A 328 1.90 -4.54 11.50
N ALA A 329 2.06 -5.69 10.84
CA ALA A 329 2.52 -6.91 11.49
C ALA A 329 3.94 -6.78 12.04
N LEU A 330 4.89 -6.32 11.23
CA LEU A 330 6.30 -6.17 11.63
C LEU A 330 6.47 -5.13 12.73
N THR A 331 5.73 -4.02 12.70
CA THR A 331 5.75 -3.02 13.78
C THR A 331 5.22 -3.58 15.10
N ALA A 332 4.30 -4.55 15.05
CA ALA A 332 3.80 -5.25 16.23
C ALA A 332 4.67 -6.45 16.64
N GLY A 333 5.75 -6.74 15.94
CA GLY A 333 6.60 -7.90 16.17
C GLY A 333 5.93 -9.23 15.86
N VAL A 334 4.98 -9.28 14.92
CA VAL A 334 4.19 -10.47 14.60
C VAL A 334 4.61 -11.02 13.22
N PRO A 335 4.93 -12.33 13.11
CA PRO A 335 5.30 -12.95 11.83
C PRO A 335 4.13 -12.99 10.85
N VAL A 336 4.47 -13.04 9.54
CA VAL A 336 3.52 -12.93 8.44
C VAL A 336 3.49 -14.17 7.57
N LEU A 337 2.29 -14.66 7.25
CA LEU A 337 2.03 -15.57 6.13
C LEU A 337 1.38 -14.77 5.00
N GLY A 338 2.11 -14.51 3.92
CA GLY A 338 1.64 -13.73 2.79
C GLY A 338 1.14 -14.61 1.64
N PHE A 339 -0.13 -14.43 1.23
CA PHE A 339 -0.73 -15.08 0.05
C PHE A 339 -0.60 -14.17 -1.16
N THR A 340 0.50 -14.32 -1.90
CA THR A 340 0.82 -13.42 -3.00
C THR A 340 0.22 -13.88 -4.33
N ASN A 341 -0.38 -12.96 -5.08
CA ASN A 341 -0.93 -13.24 -6.41
C ASN A 341 -0.40 -12.31 -7.52
N ASN A 342 0.32 -11.25 -7.16
CA ASN A 342 0.89 -10.30 -8.10
C ASN A 342 2.32 -9.92 -7.71
N LEU A 343 3.00 -9.21 -8.63
CA LEU A 343 4.41 -8.87 -8.48
C LEU A 343 4.66 -7.93 -7.29
N ASP A 344 3.77 -6.98 -7.03
CA ASP A 344 3.89 -6.03 -5.91
C ASP A 344 3.95 -6.75 -4.56
N GLN A 345 3.00 -7.65 -4.32
CA GLN A 345 2.93 -8.45 -3.10
C GLN A 345 4.13 -9.40 -2.96
N GLN A 346 4.59 -9.97 -4.09
CA GLN A 346 5.77 -10.85 -4.10
C GLN A 346 7.05 -10.07 -3.76
N LEU A 347 7.21 -8.86 -4.29
CA LEU A 347 8.36 -8.00 -3.98
C LEU A 347 8.39 -7.60 -2.51
N ASN A 348 7.25 -7.23 -1.96
CA ASN A 348 7.12 -6.90 -0.54
C ASN A 348 7.42 -8.11 0.35
N MET A 349 6.84 -9.26 0.05
CA MET A 349 7.06 -10.48 0.85
C MET A 349 8.49 -11.01 0.75
N GLN A 350 9.23 -10.78 -0.35
CA GLN A 350 10.66 -11.10 -0.41
C GLN A 350 11.47 -10.38 0.67
N ALA A 351 11.12 -9.14 1.01
CA ALA A 351 11.80 -8.41 2.08
C ALA A 351 11.49 -9.04 3.45
N VAL A 352 10.25 -9.45 3.68
CA VAL A 352 9.81 -10.13 4.90
C VAL A 352 10.49 -11.50 5.06
N GLU A 353 10.58 -12.29 3.97
CA GLU A 353 11.28 -13.58 3.96
C GLU A 353 12.78 -13.44 4.18
N ARG A 354 13.41 -12.41 3.59
CA ARG A 354 14.84 -12.15 3.72
C ARG A 354 15.27 -11.95 5.16
N ILE A 355 14.44 -11.33 5.99
CA ILE A 355 14.71 -11.16 7.42
C ILE A 355 14.17 -12.31 8.28
N ASN A 356 13.62 -13.37 7.67
CA ASN A 356 12.97 -14.50 8.34
C ASN A 356 11.75 -14.09 9.20
N ALA A 357 11.06 -13.00 8.91
CA ALA A 357 9.87 -12.59 9.66
C ALA A 357 8.56 -13.11 9.05
N GLY A 358 8.61 -13.98 8.05
CA GLY A 358 7.43 -14.55 7.42
C GLY A 358 7.72 -15.56 6.33
N ILE A 359 6.64 -16.06 5.73
CA ILE A 359 6.66 -16.99 4.60
C ILE A 359 5.70 -16.46 3.54
N ALA A 360 6.12 -16.48 2.26
CA ALA A 360 5.28 -16.19 1.12
C ALA A 360 4.74 -17.48 0.50
N ILE A 361 3.43 -17.52 0.24
CA ILE A 361 2.75 -18.57 -0.50
C ILE A 361 2.15 -17.96 -1.77
N ARG A 362 2.33 -18.63 -2.91
CA ARG A 362 1.68 -18.29 -4.17
C ARG A 362 0.29 -18.88 -4.23
N THR A 363 -0.72 -18.05 -4.44
CA THR A 363 -2.12 -18.48 -4.35
C THR A 363 -2.54 -19.51 -5.41
N GLY A 364 -1.97 -19.46 -6.62
CA GLY A 364 -2.40 -20.27 -7.76
C GLY A 364 -2.07 -21.77 -7.71
N SER A 365 -1.18 -22.22 -6.80
CA SER A 365 -0.67 -23.59 -6.78
C SER A 365 -0.58 -24.22 -5.39
N THR A 366 -1.06 -23.55 -4.35
CA THR A 366 -0.86 -24.00 -2.95
C THR A 366 -2.04 -24.82 -2.46
N SER A 367 -1.77 -26.01 -1.94
CA SER A 367 -2.77 -26.89 -1.31
C SER A 367 -3.09 -26.47 0.13
N ILE A 368 -4.24 -26.91 0.66
CA ILE A 368 -4.61 -26.71 2.07
C ILE A 368 -3.56 -27.29 3.02
N ALA A 369 -2.97 -28.45 2.67
CA ALA A 369 -1.91 -29.07 3.45
C ALA A 369 -0.65 -28.17 3.55
N GLN A 370 -0.26 -27.52 2.46
CA GLN A 370 0.86 -26.56 2.46
C GLN A 370 0.55 -25.31 3.29
N ILE A 371 -0.68 -24.81 3.24
CA ILE A 371 -1.13 -23.69 4.09
C ILE A 371 -1.01 -24.08 5.57
N LYS A 372 -1.56 -25.22 5.93
CA LYS A 372 -1.49 -25.77 7.31
C LYS A 372 -0.04 -25.95 7.76
N GLN A 373 0.83 -26.46 6.90
CA GLN A 373 2.26 -26.62 7.20
C GLN A 373 2.94 -25.27 7.45
N ALA A 374 2.67 -24.26 6.61
CA ALA A 374 3.25 -22.92 6.78
C ALA A 374 2.78 -22.26 8.09
N ILE A 375 1.50 -22.36 8.42
CA ILE A 375 0.94 -21.89 9.70
C ILE A 375 1.65 -22.56 10.88
N ASN A 376 1.74 -23.90 10.87
CA ASN A 376 2.42 -24.63 11.95
C ASN A 376 3.90 -24.25 12.05
N THR A 377 4.59 -24.04 10.93
CA THR A 377 5.99 -23.62 10.91
C THR A 377 6.14 -22.24 11.55
N LEU A 378 5.31 -21.27 11.19
CA LEU A 378 5.38 -19.90 11.73
C LEU A 378 5.03 -19.83 13.22
N LEU A 379 4.06 -20.63 13.68
CA LEU A 379 3.66 -20.65 15.09
C LEU A 379 4.66 -21.37 16.01
N ASN A 380 5.33 -22.42 15.51
CA ASN A 380 6.14 -23.32 16.34
C ASN A 380 7.66 -23.13 16.16
N THR A 381 8.10 -22.27 15.23
CA THR A 381 9.52 -22.01 15.00
C THR A 381 9.89 -20.63 15.50
N THR A 382 10.55 -20.57 16.64
CA THR A 382 10.88 -19.34 17.38
C THR A 382 11.66 -18.31 16.58
N ARG A 383 12.43 -18.71 15.55
CA ARG A 383 13.21 -17.78 14.71
C ARG A 383 12.32 -16.74 14.01
N TYR A 384 11.10 -17.11 13.60
CA TYR A 384 10.21 -16.17 12.90
C TYR A 384 9.68 -15.10 13.85
N GLN A 385 9.29 -15.50 15.06
CA GLN A 385 8.87 -14.56 16.10
C GLN A 385 10.02 -13.64 16.51
N ALA A 386 11.23 -14.20 16.72
CA ALA A 386 12.41 -13.40 17.07
C ALA A 386 12.79 -12.40 15.97
N ALA A 387 12.69 -12.81 14.70
CA ALA A 387 12.98 -11.94 13.57
C ALA A 387 11.91 -10.83 13.40
N ALA A 388 10.63 -11.15 13.60
CA ALA A 388 9.56 -10.15 13.59
C ALA A 388 9.74 -9.14 14.73
N GLN A 389 10.12 -9.58 15.93
CA GLN A 389 10.43 -8.69 17.05
C GLN A 389 11.65 -7.81 16.74
N GLY A 390 12.72 -8.35 16.17
CA GLY A 390 13.88 -7.56 15.71
C GLY A 390 13.50 -6.52 14.65
N ALA A 391 12.56 -6.84 13.76
CA ALA A 391 12.02 -5.88 12.81
C ALA A 391 11.22 -4.76 13.52
N ALA A 392 10.43 -5.09 14.54
CA ALA A 392 9.71 -4.10 15.34
C ALA A 392 10.68 -3.13 16.04
N ASP A 393 11.78 -3.65 16.59
CA ASP A 393 12.81 -2.83 17.24
C ASP A 393 13.43 -1.83 16.24
N VAL A 394 13.77 -2.27 15.02
CA VAL A 394 14.26 -1.38 13.96
C VAL A 394 13.21 -0.35 13.56
N LEU A 395 11.96 -0.79 13.31
CA LEU A 395 10.87 0.08 12.89
C LEU A 395 10.50 1.14 13.92
N SER A 396 10.73 0.88 15.21
CA SER A 396 10.48 1.83 16.30
C SER A 396 11.31 3.12 16.22
N HIS A 397 12.42 3.11 15.46
CA HIS A 397 13.26 4.28 15.24
C HIS A 397 12.77 5.18 14.08
N TYR A 398 11.74 4.77 13.36
CA TYR A 398 11.19 5.51 12.22
C TYR A 398 9.87 6.19 12.59
N ASP A 399 9.79 7.48 12.33
CA ASP A 399 8.56 8.28 12.40
C ASP A 399 8.27 8.84 11.00
N GLY A 400 7.46 8.11 10.24
CA GLY A 400 7.12 8.45 8.86
C GLY A 400 6.34 9.75 8.76
N GLU A 401 5.48 10.04 9.73
CA GLU A 401 4.69 11.26 9.78
C GLU A 401 5.56 12.49 10.05
N LYS A 402 6.49 12.39 11.00
CA LYS A 402 7.46 13.45 11.28
C LYS A 402 8.37 13.69 10.08
N THR A 403 8.92 12.64 9.49
CA THR A 403 9.78 12.72 8.31
C THR A 403 9.05 13.40 7.15
N PHE A 404 7.79 13.06 6.94
CA PHE A 404 6.95 13.69 5.92
C PHE A 404 6.74 15.19 6.18
N ARG A 405 6.38 15.58 7.42
CA ARG A 405 6.26 17.00 7.79
C ARG A 405 7.53 17.80 7.48
N ASP A 406 8.69 17.26 7.88
CA ASP A 406 9.99 17.91 7.67
C ASP A 406 10.30 18.09 6.17
N ILE A 407 9.89 17.13 5.31
CA ILE A 407 10.05 17.23 3.86
C ILE A 407 9.09 18.27 3.28
N VAL A 408 7.81 18.24 3.63
CA VAL A 408 6.81 19.22 3.16
C VAL A 408 7.24 20.65 3.53
N GLN A 409 7.72 20.86 4.75
CA GLN A 409 8.21 22.15 5.16
C GLN A 409 9.38 22.64 4.28
N LYS A 410 10.32 21.75 3.94
CA LYS A 410 11.45 22.10 3.06
C LYS A 410 11.04 22.40 1.63
N ILE A 411 10.00 21.76 1.12
CA ILE A 411 9.49 21.98 -0.24
C ILE A 411 8.77 23.32 -0.33
N LEU A 412 8.08 23.74 0.73
CA LEU A 412 7.20 24.91 0.74
C LEU A 412 7.87 26.19 1.30
N LEU A 413 9.10 26.09 1.79
CA LEU A 413 9.95 27.24 2.15
C LEU A 413 10.54 27.87 0.90
#